data_54b4268c523f74d769d79abed52ad334
#
_entry.id   54b4268c523f74d769d79abed52ad334
#
_cell.length_a   1.000
_cell.length_b   1.000
_cell.length_c   1.000
_cell.angle_alpha   90.00
_cell.angle_beta   90.00
_cell.angle_gamma   90.00
#
_symmetry.space_group_name_H-M   'P 1'
#
loop_
_entity.id
_entity.type
_entity.pdbx_description
1 polymer ?
#
loop_
_entity_poly.entity_id
_entity_poly.type
_entity_poly.pdbx_seq_one_letter_code
_entity_poly.pdbx_strand_id
1 'polypeptide(L)'
;MDIKEFCQVIISATNKKEADKISDSLVTKKLIAGSLIIKGLSRYWWEGKIVEKEYHNIQTFSLMKNKEKIIKDVKQIHSDKCPIIAFIKIDGNEEFLNWIEEFVQ
;
A
#
# COMPACT_ATOMS: atom_id res chain seq x y z
N MET A 1 14.93 -16.52 -16.79
CA MET A 1 13.98 -16.97 -15.77
C MET A 1 13.67 -15.82 -14.82
N ASP A 2 12.43 -15.41 -14.74
CA ASP A 2 12.05 -14.30 -13.89
C ASP A 2 12.01 -14.75 -12.43
N ILE A 3 12.73 -14.05 -11.58
CA ILE A 3 12.65 -14.25 -10.14
C ILE A 3 11.47 -13.45 -9.63
N LYS A 4 10.48 -14.14 -9.06
CA LYS A 4 9.35 -13.46 -8.44
C LYS A 4 9.79 -12.80 -7.14
N GLU A 5 9.59 -11.51 -7.06
CA GLU A 5 9.89 -10.76 -5.85
C GLU A 5 8.58 -10.33 -5.19
N PHE A 6 8.41 -10.76 -3.96
CA PHE A 6 7.26 -10.40 -3.13
C PHE A 6 7.56 -9.12 -2.35
N CYS A 7 6.54 -8.35 -2.06
CA CYS A 7 6.72 -7.13 -1.27
C CYS A 7 5.56 -6.88 -0.33
N GLN A 8 5.89 -6.17 0.75
CA GLN A 8 4.91 -5.48 1.57
C GLN A 8 4.76 -4.09 0.99
N VAL A 9 3.52 -3.59 0.96
CA VAL A 9 3.23 -2.22 0.49
C VAL A 9 2.60 -1.47 1.65
N ILE A 10 3.12 -0.28 1.93
CA ILE A 10 2.61 0.60 2.98
C ILE A 10 2.12 1.88 2.33
N ILE A 11 0.86 2.21 2.56
CA ILE A 11 0.23 3.41 1.98
C ILE A 11 -0.41 4.21 3.10
N SER A 12 -0.06 5.49 3.22
CA SER A 12 -0.64 6.38 4.21
C SER A 12 -1.88 7.07 3.65
N ALA A 13 -3.08 6.68 4.09
CA ALA A 13 -4.30 7.36 3.70
C ALA A 13 -4.70 8.37 4.78
N THR A 14 -5.32 9.48 4.37
CA THR A 14 -5.60 10.60 5.28
C THR A 14 -6.82 10.37 6.17
N ASN A 15 -7.69 9.45 5.79
CA ASN A 15 -8.88 9.11 6.56
C ASN A 15 -9.39 7.73 6.12
N LYS A 16 -10.38 7.22 6.87
CA LYS A 16 -10.94 5.89 6.60
C LYS A 16 -11.55 5.79 5.21
N LYS A 17 -12.28 6.80 4.78
CA LYS A 17 -12.94 6.80 3.46
C LYS A 17 -11.93 6.69 2.33
N GLU A 18 -10.85 7.44 2.41
CA GLU A 18 -9.76 7.38 1.42
C GLU A 18 -9.06 6.04 1.46
N ALA A 19 -8.78 5.51 2.65
CA ALA A 19 -8.17 4.19 2.82
C ALA A 19 -9.03 3.09 2.20
N ASP A 20 -10.34 3.11 2.47
CA ASP A 20 -11.27 2.13 1.90
C ASP A 20 -11.29 2.21 0.37
N LYS A 21 -11.29 3.42 -0.17
CA LYS A 21 -11.33 3.65 -1.62
C LYS A 21 -10.07 3.14 -2.32
N ILE A 22 -8.90 3.43 -1.74
CA ILE A 22 -7.61 2.95 -2.26
C ILE A 22 -7.55 1.43 -2.18
N SER A 23 -7.88 0.87 -1.02
CA SER A 23 -7.88 -0.57 -0.79
C SER A 23 -8.80 -1.31 -1.77
N ASP A 24 -10.02 -0.82 -1.91
CA ASP A 24 -10.99 -1.42 -2.83
C ASP A 24 -10.49 -1.40 -4.28
N SER A 25 -9.94 -0.28 -4.71
CA SER A 25 -9.42 -0.14 -6.07
C SER A 25 -8.29 -1.14 -6.35
N LEU A 26 -7.33 -1.22 -5.44
CA LEU A 26 -6.18 -2.10 -5.61
C LEU A 26 -6.55 -3.59 -5.55
N VAL A 27 -7.45 -3.97 -4.65
CA VAL A 27 -7.91 -5.37 -4.53
C VAL A 27 -8.71 -5.77 -5.77
N THR A 28 -9.65 -4.92 -6.19
CA THR A 28 -10.49 -5.18 -7.36
C THR A 28 -9.68 -5.33 -8.63
N LYS A 29 -8.64 -4.53 -8.78
CA LYS A 29 -7.74 -4.59 -9.95
C LYS A 29 -6.69 -5.69 -9.86
N LYS A 30 -6.72 -6.47 -8.79
CA LYS A 30 -5.77 -7.57 -8.54
C LYS A 30 -4.30 -7.10 -8.51
N LEU A 31 -4.09 -5.88 -8.03
CA LEU A 31 -2.76 -5.34 -7.82
C LEU A 31 -2.20 -5.70 -6.44
N ILE A 32 -3.08 -6.01 -5.50
CA ILE A 32 -2.72 -6.49 -4.16
C ILE A 32 -3.61 -7.68 -3.78
N ALA A 33 -3.12 -8.52 -2.88
CA ALA A 33 -3.85 -9.73 -2.47
C ALA A 33 -4.94 -9.45 -1.42
N GLY A 34 -4.72 -8.46 -0.58
CA GLY A 34 -5.66 -8.06 0.46
C GLY A 34 -5.04 -6.93 1.26
N SER A 35 -5.79 -6.33 2.15
CA SER A 35 -5.28 -5.18 2.90
C SER A 35 -5.72 -5.19 4.35
N LEU A 36 -4.88 -4.59 5.19
CA LEU A 36 -5.16 -4.32 6.59
C LEU A 36 -5.06 -2.80 6.79
N ILE A 37 -6.11 -2.19 7.34
CA ILE A 37 -6.13 -0.75 7.58
C ILE A 37 -5.95 -0.50 9.07
N ILE A 38 -4.90 0.24 9.43
CA ILE A 38 -4.55 0.53 10.81
C ILE A 38 -4.55 2.04 11.03
N LYS A 39 -5.38 2.49 11.95
CA LYS A 39 -5.45 3.88 12.35
C LYS A 39 -4.29 4.22 13.27
N GLY A 40 -3.62 5.35 13.03
CA GLY A 40 -2.50 5.78 13.85
C GLY A 40 -2.27 7.27 13.81
N LEU A 41 -1.60 7.77 14.86
CA LEU A 41 -1.21 9.16 14.94
C LEU A 41 0.17 9.32 14.31
N SER A 42 0.29 10.27 13.37
CA SER A 42 1.52 10.57 12.68
C SER A 42 2.05 11.95 13.10
N ARG A 43 3.37 12.07 13.20
CA ARG A 43 4.04 13.32 13.49
C ARG A 43 5.22 13.46 12.54
N TYR A 44 5.23 14.54 11.74
CA TYR A 44 6.22 14.68 10.68
C TYR A 44 6.51 16.14 10.34
N TRP A 45 7.63 16.36 9.66
CA TRP A 45 8.00 17.67 9.13
C TRP A 45 7.27 17.93 7.81
N TRP A 46 6.64 19.10 7.72
CA TRP A 46 5.98 19.55 6.50
C TRP A 46 6.02 21.08 6.44
N GLU A 47 6.56 21.60 5.35
CA GLU A 47 6.64 23.05 5.10
C GLU A 47 7.21 23.84 6.28
N GLY A 48 8.32 23.35 6.81
CA GLY A 48 9.07 24.04 7.86
C GLY A 48 8.53 23.91 9.26
N LYS A 49 7.54 23.05 9.49
CA LYS A 49 6.97 22.85 10.82
C LYS A 49 6.62 21.39 11.08
N ILE A 50 6.40 21.07 12.34
CA ILE A 50 5.96 19.72 12.76
C ILE A 50 4.45 19.67 12.70
N VAL A 51 3.93 18.68 11.99
CA VAL A 51 2.50 18.42 11.86
C VAL A 51 2.16 17.13 12.58
N GLU A 52 1.07 17.14 13.34
CA GLU A 52 0.48 15.93 13.91
C GLU A 52 -0.83 15.67 13.21
N LYS A 53 -1.03 14.45 12.73
CA LYS A 53 -2.24 14.11 12.02
C LYS A 53 -2.53 12.62 12.15
N GLU A 54 -3.81 12.29 12.26
CA GLU A 54 -4.26 10.90 12.24
C GLU A 54 -4.29 10.40 10.80
N TYR A 55 -3.73 9.21 10.60
CA TYR A 55 -3.73 8.52 9.31
C TYR A 55 -4.36 7.14 9.44
N HIS A 56 -4.85 6.65 8.33
CA HIS A 56 -5.31 5.28 8.18
C HIS A 56 -4.33 4.57 7.27
N ASN A 57 -3.39 3.85 7.86
CA ASN A 57 -2.34 3.15 7.12
C ASN A 57 -2.86 1.87 6.53
N ILE A 58 -2.61 1.70 5.24
CA ILE A 58 -2.92 0.47 4.54
C ILE A 58 -1.64 -0.36 4.50
N GLN A 59 -1.71 -1.57 5.05
CA GLN A 59 -0.64 -2.56 4.93
C GLN A 59 -1.14 -3.69 4.06
N THR A 60 -0.38 -3.99 3.02
CA THR A 60 -0.77 -5.03 2.07
C THR A 60 0.44 -5.70 1.45
N PHE A 61 0.18 -6.68 0.61
CA PHE A 61 1.22 -7.50 -0.01
C PHE A 61 0.96 -7.64 -1.50
N SER A 62 2.05 -7.65 -2.26
CA SER A 62 1.97 -7.71 -3.71
C SER A 62 3.26 -8.32 -4.29
N LEU A 63 3.37 -8.24 -5.61
CA LEU A 63 4.59 -8.56 -6.34
C LEU A 63 5.26 -7.26 -6.76
N MET A 64 6.58 -7.20 -6.68
CA MET A 64 7.34 -5.99 -7.05
C MET A 64 7.08 -5.54 -8.48
N LYS A 65 6.75 -6.46 -9.38
CA LYS A 65 6.42 -6.11 -10.77
C LYS A 65 5.25 -5.14 -10.90
N ASN A 66 4.41 -5.04 -9.88
CA ASN A 66 3.24 -4.16 -9.88
C ASN A 66 3.49 -2.79 -9.26
N LYS A 67 4.72 -2.51 -8.85
CA LYS A 67 5.08 -1.28 -8.15
C LYS A 67 4.56 -0.03 -8.86
N GLU A 68 4.87 0.13 -10.14
CA GLU A 68 4.49 1.34 -10.89
C GLU A 68 2.97 1.46 -11.07
N LYS A 69 2.29 0.33 -11.27
CA LYS A 69 0.83 0.31 -11.40
C LYS A 69 0.15 0.71 -10.09
N ILE A 70 0.69 0.22 -8.96
CA ILE A 70 0.18 0.56 -7.63
C ILE A 70 0.36 2.06 -7.36
N ILE A 71 1.55 2.59 -7.59
CA ILE A 71 1.84 4.01 -7.40
C ILE A 71 0.87 4.86 -8.22
N LYS A 72 0.67 4.53 -9.48
CA LYS A 72 -0.21 5.27 -10.37
C LYS A 72 -1.66 5.25 -9.86
N ASP A 73 -2.15 4.08 -9.46
CA ASP A 73 -3.53 3.93 -9.00
C ASP A 73 -3.77 4.71 -7.71
N VAL A 74 -2.84 4.60 -6.75
CA VAL A 74 -2.94 5.31 -5.47
C VAL A 74 -2.92 6.83 -5.69
N LYS A 75 -2.04 7.33 -6.53
CA LYS A 75 -1.94 8.78 -6.79
C LYS A 75 -3.20 9.36 -7.41
N GLN A 76 -3.99 8.58 -8.11
CA GLN A 76 -5.26 9.04 -8.68
C GLN A 76 -6.34 9.26 -7.62
N ILE A 77 -6.20 8.62 -6.45
CA ILE A 77 -7.19 8.65 -5.38
C ILE A 77 -6.73 9.51 -4.20
N HIS A 78 -5.43 9.46 -3.90
CA HIS A 78 -4.86 10.07 -2.70
C HIS A 78 -4.94 11.59 -2.72
N SER A 79 -5.31 12.19 -1.58
CA SER A 79 -5.44 13.63 -1.44
C SER A 79 -4.16 14.37 -1.11
N ASP A 80 -3.13 13.69 -0.59
CA ASP A 80 -1.86 14.31 -0.24
C ASP A 80 -0.98 14.55 -1.46
N LYS A 81 -0.21 15.63 -1.43
CA LYS A 81 0.79 15.93 -2.47
C LYS A 81 1.96 14.96 -2.43
N CYS A 82 2.28 14.45 -1.24
CA CYS A 82 3.39 13.54 -1.03
C CYS A 82 2.93 12.33 -0.21
N PRO A 83 2.14 11.44 -0.81
CA PRO A 83 1.69 10.25 -0.09
C PRO A 83 2.85 9.28 0.15
N ILE A 84 2.79 8.56 1.27
CA ILE A 84 3.70 7.44 1.48
C ILE A 84 3.16 6.25 0.69
N ILE A 85 3.97 5.77 -0.25
CA ILE A 85 3.71 4.54 -0.99
C ILE A 85 5.04 3.79 -0.98
N ALA A 86 5.24 2.96 0.02
CA ALA A 86 6.52 2.31 0.26
C ALA A 86 6.46 0.83 -0.07
N PHE A 87 7.54 0.29 -0.60
CA PHE A 87 7.66 -1.11 -0.99
C PHE A 87 8.85 -1.73 -0.26
N ILE A 88 8.60 -2.83 0.43
CA ILE A 88 9.62 -3.56 1.19
C ILE A 88 9.63 -4.99 0.66
N LYS A 89 10.78 -5.45 0.19
CA LYS A 89 10.92 -6.84 -0.24
C LYS A 89 10.77 -7.75 0.96
N ILE A 90 10.00 -8.82 0.78
CA ILE A 90 9.71 -9.78 1.85
C ILE A 90 9.92 -11.22 1.38
N ASP A 91 10.04 -12.09 2.36
CA ASP A 91 9.96 -13.52 2.22
C ASP A 91 8.95 -14.02 3.25
N GLY A 92 8.59 -15.27 3.18
CA GLY A 92 7.62 -15.82 4.12
C GLY A 92 7.38 -17.30 3.88
N ASN A 93 6.41 -17.85 4.60
CA ASN A 93 6.02 -19.23 4.43
C ASN A 93 5.38 -19.48 3.05
N GLU A 94 5.48 -20.67 2.58
CA GLU A 94 5.04 -21.05 1.23
C GLU A 94 3.56 -20.74 0.98
N GLU A 95 2.70 -21.08 1.93
CA GLU A 95 1.26 -20.85 1.80
C GLU A 95 0.91 -19.37 1.62
N PHE A 96 1.58 -18.50 2.36
CA PHE A 96 1.39 -17.05 2.27
C PHE A 96 1.85 -16.53 0.91
N LEU A 97 3.02 -16.93 0.46
CA LEU A 97 3.55 -16.48 -0.83
C LEU A 97 2.70 -17.00 -1.99
N ASN A 98 2.21 -18.23 -1.90
CA ASN A 98 1.31 -18.81 -2.90
C ASN A 98 -0.02 -18.04 -2.96
N TRP A 99 -0.52 -17.62 -1.80
CA TRP A 99 -1.74 -16.81 -1.74
C TRP A 99 -1.56 -15.47 -2.47
N ILE A 100 -0.41 -14.81 -2.30
CA ILE A 100 -0.13 -13.58 -3.03
C ILE A 100 -0.13 -13.85 -4.53
N GLU A 101 0.55 -14.90 -4.98
CA GLU A 101 0.61 -15.24 -6.40
C GLU A 101 -0.75 -15.55 -7.00
N GLU A 102 -1.63 -16.19 -6.23
CA GLU A 102 -2.96 -16.56 -6.69
C GLU A 102 -3.83 -15.34 -6.99
N PHE A 103 -3.77 -14.32 -6.13
CA PHE A 103 -4.70 -13.19 -6.19
C PHE A 103 -4.11 -11.91 -6.81
N VAL A 104 -2.82 -11.88 -7.07
CA VAL A 104 -2.14 -10.74 -7.69
C VAL A 104 -1.75 -11.08 -9.12
N GLN A 105 -2.07 -10.19 -10.04
CA GLN A 105 -1.73 -10.35 -11.46
C GLN A 105 -0.37 -9.71 -11.83
#